data_ad230df2c424a52da8786ea23049c634
#
_entry.id   ad230df2c424a52da8786ea23049c634
#
_cell.length_a   1.000
_cell.length_b   1.000
_cell.length_c   1.000
_cell.angle_alpha   90.00
_cell.angle_beta   90.00
_cell.angle_gamma   90.00
#
_symmetry.space_group_name_H-M   'P 1'
#
loop_
_entity.id
_entity.type
_entity.pdbx_description
1 polymer ?
#
loop_
_entity_poly.entity_id
_entity_poly.type
_entity_poly.pdbx_seq_one_letter_code
_entity_poly.pdbx_strand_id
1 'polypeptide(L)'
;KFNEFMNKTIDELKDEKRYGTAHIYQSTLNAFSEFCGCEVIYFHQLNRANLKEFETYLRDKQLSWNTVSTYMRTLRATYNKAVDKKIITENSRLFHHVYTGVKNDIKRALEVEEINKLLNEVPLKKLPEDLIRCRVWANLMFQLRGMPFVDLAHLHKSDLKGNTLSYRRYKTGGQMIVDIPITAMKLINKYQNTNQDSPYLFPILSGTKTGEDLYTEYQQALRTMNYNLGRLAKKCGVATKVSSYTTRHTWATPVSYTHLRAHETPE
;
A
#
# COMPACT_ATOMS: atom_id res chain seq x y z
N LYS A 1 -10.21 -25.13 17.64
CA LYS A 1 -9.14 -25.26 16.63
C LYS A 1 -8.57 -23.88 16.31
N PHE A 2 -7.29 -23.80 15.93
CA PHE A 2 -6.63 -22.54 15.61
C PHE A 2 -7.15 -21.91 14.30
N ASN A 3 -7.25 -22.73 13.24
CA ASN A 3 -7.74 -22.25 11.95
C ASN A 3 -9.17 -21.72 12.01
N GLU A 4 -10.08 -22.36 12.76
CA GLU A 4 -11.44 -21.87 12.98
C GLU A 4 -11.43 -20.52 13.71
N PHE A 5 -10.60 -20.38 14.75
CA PHE A 5 -10.47 -19.13 15.49
C PHE A 5 -9.90 -18.00 14.61
N MET A 6 -8.92 -18.33 13.77
CA MET A 6 -8.33 -17.34 12.86
C MET A 6 -9.30 -16.93 11.76
N ASN A 7 -10.09 -17.86 11.19
CA ASN A 7 -11.17 -17.55 10.23
C ASN A 7 -12.21 -16.61 10.85
N LYS A 8 -12.67 -16.93 12.07
CA LYS A 8 -13.58 -16.01 12.78
C LYS A 8 -12.98 -14.61 12.99
N THR A 9 -11.68 -14.54 13.26
CA THR A 9 -10.99 -13.24 13.38
C THR A 9 -10.91 -12.52 12.03
N ILE A 10 -10.76 -13.23 10.92
CA ILE A 10 -10.78 -12.67 9.55
C ILE A 10 -12.17 -12.11 9.25
N ASP A 11 -13.23 -12.83 9.59
CA ASP A 11 -14.61 -12.37 9.39
C ASP A 11 -14.91 -11.12 10.22
N GLU A 12 -14.53 -11.11 11.50
CA GLU A 12 -14.63 -9.93 12.37
C GLU A 12 -13.91 -8.71 11.74
N LEU A 13 -12.73 -8.90 11.15
CA LEU A 13 -11.99 -7.83 10.48
C LEU A 13 -12.66 -7.34 9.19
N LYS A 14 -13.33 -8.22 8.45
CA LYS A 14 -14.13 -7.85 7.27
C LYS A 14 -15.36 -7.04 7.65
N ASP A 15 -16.06 -7.43 8.71
CA ASP A 15 -17.20 -6.71 9.25
C ASP A 15 -16.81 -5.29 9.71
N GLU A 16 -15.61 -5.15 10.29
CA GLU A 16 -14.98 -3.86 10.62
C GLU A 16 -14.47 -3.08 9.39
N LYS A 17 -14.69 -3.57 8.16
CA LYS A 17 -14.17 -3.00 6.89
C LYS A 17 -12.63 -2.89 6.83
N ARG A 18 -11.92 -3.69 7.60
CA ARG A 18 -10.45 -3.75 7.66
C ARG A 18 -9.88 -4.79 6.69
N TYR A 19 -10.34 -4.73 5.42
CA TYR A 19 -10.04 -5.72 4.38
C TYR A 19 -8.54 -5.97 4.17
N GLY A 20 -7.72 -4.91 4.25
CA GLY A 20 -6.25 -5.05 4.14
C GLY A 20 -5.64 -5.88 5.25
N THR A 21 -6.14 -5.75 6.48
CA THR A 21 -5.71 -6.56 7.63
C THR A 21 -6.24 -7.99 7.48
N ALA A 22 -7.51 -8.16 7.12
CA ALA A 22 -8.13 -9.46 6.87
C ALA A 22 -7.35 -10.25 5.80
N HIS A 23 -6.92 -9.60 4.72
CA HIS A 23 -6.09 -10.21 3.68
C HIS A 23 -4.72 -10.71 4.20
N ILE A 24 -4.07 -9.97 5.10
CA ILE A 24 -2.80 -10.40 5.72
C ILE A 24 -3.05 -11.63 6.61
N TYR A 25 -4.13 -11.65 7.39
CA TYR A 25 -4.50 -12.80 8.22
C TYR A 25 -4.78 -14.02 7.36
N GLN A 26 -5.56 -13.87 6.28
CA GLN A 26 -5.84 -14.96 5.35
C GLN A 26 -4.56 -15.51 4.70
N SER A 27 -3.67 -14.62 4.23
CA SER A 27 -2.40 -15.02 3.63
C SER A 27 -1.50 -15.77 4.64
N THR A 28 -1.51 -15.32 5.90
CA THR A 28 -0.77 -15.98 6.98
C THR A 28 -1.35 -17.36 7.28
N LEU A 29 -2.68 -17.48 7.36
CA LEU A 29 -3.36 -18.75 7.59
C LEU A 29 -3.05 -19.74 6.47
N ASN A 30 -3.16 -19.30 5.22
CA ASN A 30 -2.88 -20.15 4.05
C ASN A 30 -1.43 -20.68 4.08
N ALA A 31 -0.46 -19.79 4.33
CA ALA A 31 0.95 -20.17 4.40
C ALA A 31 1.24 -21.14 5.58
N PHE A 32 0.60 -20.91 6.72
CA PHE A 32 0.77 -21.79 7.88
C PHE A 32 0.07 -23.13 7.69
N SER A 33 -1.10 -23.16 7.06
CA SER A 33 -1.81 -24.40 6.70
C SER A 33 -1.01 -25.23 5.70
N GLU A 34 -0.43 -24.58 4.69
CA GLU A 34 0.45 -25.25 3.72
C GLU A 34 1.67 -25.86 4.41
N PHE A 35 2.31 -25.14 5.33
CA PHE A 35 3.43 -25.64 6.11
C PHE A 35 3.04 -26.86 6.97
N CYS A 36 1.89 -26.79 7.66
CA CYS A 36 1.42 -27.88 8.52
C CYS A 36 0.96 -29.13 7.73
N GLY A 37 0.65 -28.96 6.44
CA GLY A 37 0.17 -30.07 5.58
C GLY A 37 -1.15 -30.70 6.04
N CYS A 38 -1.98 -29.96 6.81
CA CYS A 38 -3.23 -30.46 7.37
C CYS A 38 -4.35 -29.42 7.30
N GLU A 39 -5.58 -29.90 7.09
CA GLU A 39 -6.78 -29.04 7.03
C GLU A 39 -7.17 -28.48 8.41
N VAL A 40 -6.89 -29.24 9.47
CA VAL A 40 -7.25 -28.87 10.84
C VAL A 40 -6.00 -28.58 11.63
N ILE A 41 -5.88 -27.33 12.07
CA ILE A 41 -4.77 -26.86 12.88
C ILE A 41 -5.27 -26.59 14.30
N TYR A 42 -4.54 -27.10 15.27
CA TYR A 42 -4.82 -26.90 16.68
C TYR A 42 -3.83 -25.89 17.30
N PHE A 43 -4.19 -25.24 18.40
CA PHE A 43 -3.32 -24.28 19.09
C PHE A 43 -2.00 -24.88 19.58
N HIS A 44 -1.95 -26.19 19.92
CA HIS A 44 -0.71 -26.82 20.36
C HIS A 44 0.34 -26.95 19.25
N GLN A 45 -0.07 -26.84 17.97
CA GLN A 45 0.85 -26.78 16.84
C GLN A 45 1.56 -25.43 16.74
N LEU A 46 1.04 -24.37 17.39
CA LEU A 46 1.80 -23.15 17.61
C LEU A 46 2.74 -23.35 18.83
N ASN A 47 3.84 -24.04 18.62
CA ASN A 47 4.89 -24.23 19.61
C ASN A 47 6.21 -23.68 19.05
N ARG A 48 7.23 -23.57 19.92
CA ARG A 48 8.52 -22.96 19.53
C ARG A 48 9.21 -23.65 18.38
N ALA A 49 9.17 -24.97 18.35
CA ALA A 49 9.80 -25.76 17.29
C ALA A 49 9.13 -25.49 15.94
N ASN A 50 7.81 -25.67 15.86
CA ASN A 50 7.05 -25.43 14.64
C ASN A 50 7.13 -23.98 14.14
N LEU A 51 7.13 -22.99 15.04
CA LEU A 51 7.30 -21.59 14.63
C LEU A 51 8.68 -21.34 14.04
N LYS A 52 9.73 -21.97 14.56
CA LYS A 52 11.08 -21.85 14.01
C LYS A 52 11.22 -22.58 12.67
N GLU A 53 10.63 -23.76 12.55
CA GLU A 53 10.57 -24.51 11.29
C GLU A 53 9.74 -23.75 10.23
N PHE A 54 8.63 -23.12 10.62
CA PHE A 54 7.85 -22.27 9.72
C PHE A 54 8.64 -21.04 9.25
N GLU A 55 9.45 -20.42 10.12
CA GLU A 55 10.36 -19.35 9.72
C GLU A 55 11.33 -19.84 8.64
N THR A 56 11.96 -20.98 8.84
CA THR A 56 12.87 -21.60 7.87
C THR A 56 12.16 -21.90 6.56
N TYR A 57 11.00 -22.56 6.62
CA TYR A 57 10.16 -22.84 5.45
C TYR A 57 9.83 -21.60 4.62
N LEU A 58 9.46 -20.48 5.27
CA LEU A 58 9.19 -19.22 4.59
C LEU A 58 10.46 -18.64 3.94
N ARG A 59 11.63 -18.81 4.58
CA ARG A 59 12.92 -18.37 4.03
C ARG A 59 13.37 -19.23 2.86
N ASP A 60 13.14 -20.51 2.90
CA ASP A 60 13.43 -21.45 1.81
C ASP A 60 12.58 -21.14 0.57
N LYS A 61 11.36 -20.65 0.76
CA LYS A 61 10.52 -20.04 -0.28
C LYS A 61 11.00 -18.65 -0.73
N GLN A 62 12.16 -18.19 -0.30
CA GLN A 62 12.78 -16.90 -0.65
C GLN A 62 11.93 -15.66 -0.27
N LEU A 63 11.01 -15.80 0.69
CA LEU A 63 10.25 -14.65 1.17
C LEU A 63 11.15 -13.67 1.94
N SER A 64 10.88 -12.37 1.78
CA SER A 64 11.63 -11.33 2.47
C SER A 64 11.46 -11.43 4.00
N TRP A 65 12.48 -10.99 4.77
CA TRP A 65 12.39 -10.92 6.22
C TRP A 65 11.20 -10.12 6.73
N ASN A 66 10.79 -9.07 6.00
CA ASN A 66 9.61 -8.30 6.36
C ASN A 66 8.31 -9.08 6.15
N THR A 67 8.24 -9.95 5.15
CA THR A 67 7.10 -10.87 4.95
C THR A 67 7.05 -11.92 6.05
N VAL A 68 8.19 -12.55 6.37
CA VAL A 68 8.32 -13.50 7.48
C VAL A 68 7.86 -12.86 8.80
N SER A 69 8.39 -11.67 9.10
CA SER A 69 7.99 -10.91 10.29
C SER A 69 6.49 -10.59 10.32
N THR A 70 5.92 -10.25 9.17
CA THR A 70 4.47 -9.98 9.08
C THR A 70 3.66 -11.21 9.46
N TYR A 71 4.02 -12.39 8.94
CA TYR A 71 3.34 -13.64 9.27
C TYR A 71 3.51 -14.02 10.74
N MET A 72 4.74 -13.93 11.28
CA MET A 72 4.98 -14.21 12.70
C MET A 72 4.21 -13.27 13.63
N ARG A 73 4.17 -11.97 13.32
CA ARG A 73 3.39 -11.00 14.10
C ARG A 73 1.90 -11.25 14.01
N THR A 74 1.39 -11.70 12.86
CA THR A 74 -0.02 -12.06 12.69
C THR A 74 -0.38 -13.29 13.50
N LEU A 75 0.46 -14.35 13.48
CA LEU A 75 0.27 -15.53 14.32
C LEU A 75 0.30 -15.15 15.81
N ARG A 76 1.24 -14.30 16.24
CA ARG A 76 1.32 -13.80 17.62
C ARG A 76 0.08 -13.01 18.02
N ALA A 77 -0.41 -12.13 17.16
CA ALA A 77 -1.62 -11.36 17.42
C ALA A 77 -2.86 -12.26 17.57
N THR A 78 -2.99 -13.27 16.71
CA THR A 78 -4.07 -14.28 16.80
C THR A 78 -3.96 -15.10 18.09
N TYR A 79 -2.74 -15.52 18.45
CA TYR A 79 -2.47 -16.26 19.69
C TYR A 79 -2.86 -15.42 20.92
N ASN A 80 -2.38 -14.18 21.00
CA ASN A 80 -2.69 -13.28 22.14
C ASN A 80 -4.20 -13.03 22.25
N LYS A 81 -4.90 -12.83 21.12
CA LYS A 81 -6.37 -12.68 21.11
C LYS A 81 -7.08 -13.92 21.67
N ALA A 82 -6.55 -15.13 21.46
CA ALA A 82 -7.09 -16.34 22.03
C ALA A 82 -6.80 -16.46 23.55
N VAL A 83 -5.65 -16.00 24.00
CA VAL A 83 -5.33 -15.87 25.44
C VAL A 83 -6.27 -14.88 26.12
N ASP A 84 -6.46 -13.68 25.56
CA ASP A 84 -7.35 -12.65 26.09
C ASP A 84 -8.80 -13.15 26.19
N LYS A 85 -9.24 -13.97 25.22
CA LYS A 85 -10.55 -14.65 25.25
C LYS A 85 -10.57 -15.91 26.17
N LYS A 86 -9.50 -16.21 26.89
CA LYS A 86 -9.33 -17.37 27.80
C LYS A 86 -9.56 -18.73 27.12
N ILE A 87 -9.30 -18.84 25.82
CA ILE A 87 -9.42 -20.08 25.05
C ILE A 87 -8.19 -20.96 25.27
N ILE A 88 -7.02 -20.34 25.51
CA ILE A 88 -5.74 -21.01 25.79
C ILE A 88 -5.03 -20.28 26.93
N THR A 89 -4.09 -20.98 27.57
CA THR A 89 -3.21 -20.38 28.58
C THR A 89 -2.00 -19.69 27.92
N GLU A 90 -1.58 -18.59 28.46
CA GLU A 90 -0.46 -17.80 27.95
C GLU A 90 0.88 -18.59 28.02
N ASN A 91 1.67 -18.46 26.96
CA ASN A 91 3.08 -18.80 26.92
C ASN A 91 3.87 -17.56 26.47
N SER A 92 4.33 -16.77 27.43
CA SER A 92 4.99 -15.47 27.21
C SER A 92 6.26 -15.52 26.33
N ARG A 93 6.89 -16.71 26.19
CA ARG A 93 8.12 -16.88 25.42
C ARG A 93 7.93 -17.60 24.07
N LEU A 94 6.69 -17.82 23.64
CA LEU A 94 6.39 -18.59 22.43
C LEU A 94 7.07 -18.01 21.17
N PHE A 95 7.07 -16.70 20.99
CA PHE A 95 7.58 -16.01 19.79
C PHE A 95 8.99 -15.39 19.96
N HIS A 96 9.73 -15.70 21.05
CA HIS A 96 11.03 -15.08 21.31
C HIS A 96 12.14 -15.48 20.32
N HIS A 97 12.02 -16.66 19.70
CA HIS A 97 13.07 -17.21 18.84
C HIS A 97 12.80 -17.05 17.35
N VAL A 98 11.74 -16.34 16.98
CA VAL A 98 11.38 -16.06 15.57
C VAL A 98 11.49 -14.57 15.27
N TYR A 99 11.75 -14.26 14.00
CA TYR A 99 11.93 -12.89 13.57
C TYR A 99 10.60 -12.13 13.49
N THR A 100 10.48 -11.10 14.31
CA THR A 100 9.31 -10.19 14.32
C THR A 100 9.70 -8.72 14.11
N GLY A 101 10.95 -8.45 13.73
CA GLY A 101 11.49 -7.12 13.47
C GLY A 101 11.11 -6.53 12.11
N VAL A 102 11.65 -5.37 11.80
CA VAL A 102 11.52 -4.71 10.49
C VAL A 102 12.93 -4.43 9.95
N LYS A 103 13.20 -4.84 8.71
CA LYS A 103 14.42 -4.46 7.98
C LYS A 103 14.10 -3.32 7.03
N ASN A 104 14.83 -2.23 7.17
CA ASN A 104 14.71 -1.01 6.34
C ASN A 104 16.03 -0.76 5.56
N ASP A 105 16.50 -1.77 4.84
CA ASP A 105 17.82 -1.73 4.19
C ASP A 105 17.78 -1.07 2.80
N ILE A 106 16.60 -0.68 2.30
CA ILE A 106 16.46 -0.18 0.92
C ILE A 106 16.02 1.29 0.94
N LYS A 107 16.89 2.19 0.46
CA LYS A 107 16.53 3.56 0.11
C LYS A 107 15.51 3.51 -1.04
N ARG A 108 14.32 4.06 -0.82
CA ARG A 108 13.22 4.05 -1.81
C ARG A 108 12.99 5.42 -2.47
N ALA A 109 13.64 6.45 -1.97
CA ALA A 109 13.58 7.77 -2.58
C ALA A 109 14.43 7.80 -3.86
N LEU A 110 13.92 8.46 -4.89
CA LEU A 110 14.66 8.78 -6.11
C LEU A 110 15.54 10.00 -5.88
N GLU A 111 16.65 10.08 -6.59
CA GLU A 111 17.41 11.31 -6.71
C GLU A 111 16.65 12.33 -7.58
N VAL A 112 17.05 13.61 -7.49
CA VAL A 112 16.36 14.71 -8.18
C VAL A 112 16.30 14.51 -9.70
N GLU A 113 17.39 14.04 -10.29
CA GLU A 113 17.46 13.76 -11.72
C GLU A 113 16.52 12.61 -12.11
N GLU A 114 16.43 11.56 -11.29
CA GLU A 114 15.57 10.40 -11.56
C GLU A 114 14.09 10.76 -11.49
N ILE A 115 13.67 11.56 -10.48
CA ILE A 115 12.27 11.99 -10.39
C ILE A 115 11.91 12.94 -11.53
N ASN A 116 12.81 13.84 -11.95
CA ASN A 116 12.61 14.71 -13.10
C ASN A 116 12.49 13.92 -14.40
N LYS A 117 13.35 12.92 -14.63
CA LYS A 117 13.22 11.99 -15.76
C LYS A 117 11.86 11.30 -15.77
N LEU A 118 11.47 10.75 -14.64
CA LEU A 118 10.21 10.02 -14.50
C LEU A 118 8.99 10.89 -14.81
N LEU A 119 8.95 12.12 -14.26
CA LEU A 119 7.76 12.97 -14.31
C LEU A 119 7.71 13.91 -15.52
N ASN A 120 8.85 14.35 -16.08
CA ASN A 120 8.88 15.47 -17.01
C ASN A 120 9.60 15.22 -18.34
N GLU A 121 10.66 14.41 -18.40
CA GLU A 121 11.60 14.40 -19.53
C GLU A 121 11.02 13.84 -20.83
N VAL A 122 10.28 12.73 -20.78
CA VAL A 122 9.71 12.13 -22.00
C VAL A 122 8.43 12.86 -22.40
N PRO A 123 8.33 13.41 -23.62
CA PRO A 123 7.09 14.05 -24.07
C PRO A 123 5.88 13.11 -23.98
N LEU A 124 4.76 13.59 -23.45
CA LEU A 124 3.52 12.79 -23.29
C LEU A 124 3.09 12.14 -24.61
N LYS A 125 3.21 12.85 -25.74
CA LYS A 125 2.84 12.34 -27.08
C LYS A 125 3.59 11.07 -27.49
N LYS A 126 4.72 10.76 -26.85
CA LYS A 126 5.53 9.55 -27.12
C LYS A 126 5.19 8.38 -26.19
N LEU A 127 4.25 8.55 -25.28
CA LEU A 127 3.83 7.53 -24.33
C LEU A 127 2.45 6.97 -24.71
N PRO A 128 2.22 5.67 -24.53
CA PRO A 128 0.88 5.11 -24.62
C PRO A 128 0.00 5.61 -23.47
N GLU A 129 -1.32 5.58 -23.67
CA GLU A 129 -2.32 6.20 -22.77
C GLU A 129 -2.21 5.69 -21.32
N ASP A 130 -1.95 4.41 -21.12
CA ASP A 130 -1.78 3.80 -19.81
C ASP A 130 -0.56 4.35 -19.04
N LEU A 131 0.53 4.66 -19.76
CA LEU A 131 1.71 5.29 -19.17
C LEU A 131 1.53 6.80 -18.97
N ILE A 132 0.74 7.46 -19.82
CA ILE A 132 0.37 8.87 -19.61
C ILE A 132 -0.38 8.99 -18.29
N ARG A 133 -1.45 8.21 -18.10
CA ARG A 133 -2.23 8.23 -16.84
C ARG A 133 -1.37 7.87 -15.63
N CYS A 134 -0.56 6.83 -15.74
CA CYS A 134 0.36 6.45 -14.68
C CYS A 134 1.29 7.60 -14.27
N ARG A 135 1.87 8.32 -15.23
CA ARG A 135 2.72 9.49 -14.97
C ARG A 135 1.95 10.64 -14.34
N VAL A 136 0.74 10.90 -14.81
CA VAL A 136 -0.14 11.93 -14.25
C VAL A 136 -0.44 11.62 -12.77
N TRP A 137 -0.80 10.38 -12.46
CA TRP A 137 -1.06 9.97 -11.07
C TRP A 137 0.21 10.09 -10.20
N ALA A 138 1.36 9.66 -10.70
CA ALA A 138 2.64 9.81 -10.00
C ALA A 138 2.98 11.27 -9.74
N ASN A 139 2.76 12.14 -10.73
CA ASN A 139 3.00 13.58 -10.62
C ASN A 139 2.06 14.24 -9.61
N LEU A 140 0.77 13.93 -9.66
CA LEU A 140 -0.20 14.41 -8.67
C LEU A 140 0.15 13.93 -7.26
N MET A 141 0.48 12.65 -7.08
CA MET A 141 0.92 12.12 -5.78
C MET A 141 2.13 12.90 -5.24
N PHE A 142 3.08 13.22 -6.10
CA PHE A 142 4.27 13.98 -5.71
C PHE A 142 3.92 15.44 -5.34
N GLN A 143 3.23 16.17 -6.22
CA GLN A 143 2.89 17.58 -6.01
C GLN A 143 1.91 17.80 -4.86
N LEU A 144 1.03 16.84 -4.59
CA LEU A 144 0.08 16.88 -3.47
C LEU A 144 0.71 16.36 -2.15
N ARG A 145 1.92 16.78 -1.87
CA ARG A 145 2.68 16.49 -0.63
C ARG A 145 2.94 15.01 -0.38
N GLY A 146 3.28 14.28 -1.43
CA GLY A 146 3.55 12.84 -1.33
C GLY A 146 2.30 12.05 -0.97
N MET A 147 1.14 12.41 -1.53
CA MET A 147 -0.13 11.72 -1.31
C MET A 147 0.00 10.23 -1.63
N PRO A 148 -0.43 9.30 -0.76
CA PRO A 148 -0.46 7.89 -1.09
C PRO A 148 -1.44 7.58 -2.22
N PHE A 149 -1.16 6.58 -3.04
CA PHE A 149 -2.06 6.18 -4.13
C PHE A 149 -3.45 5.77 -3.64
N VAL A 150 -3.55 5.21 -2.44
CA VAL A 150 -4.86 4.88 -1.85
C VAL A 150 -5.71 6.13 -1.60
N ASP A 151 -5.09 7.20 -1.10
CA ASP A 151 -5.81 8.47 -0.88
C ASP A 151 -6.20 9.09 -2.23
N LEU A 152 -5.28 9.14 -3.22
CA LEU A 152 -5.57 9.64 -4.57
C LEU A 152 -6.73 8.89 -5.24
N ALA A 153 -6.75 7.57 -5.14
CA ALA A 153 -7.78 6.72 -5.75
C ALA A 153 -9.17 6.93 -5.13
N HIS A 154 -9.22 7.27 -3.83
CA HIS A 154 -10.46 7.47 -3.09
C HIS A 154 -10.85 8.94 -2.90
N LEU A 155 -10.12 9.91 -3.50
CA LEU A 155 -10.55 11.30 -3.49
C LEU A 155 -11.92 11.45 -4.15
N HIS A 156 -12.84 12.09 -3.45
CA HIS A 156 -14.15 12.45 -3.99
C HIS A 156 -14.12 13.81 -4.69
N LYS A 157 -15.02 14.02 -5.61
CA LYS A 157 -15.22 15.33 -6.26
C LYS A 157 -15.52 16.44 -5.24
N SER A 158 -16.23 16.09 -4.17
CA SER A 158 -16.56 17.00 -3.06
C SER A 158 -15.37 17.43 -2.20
N ASP A 159 -14.25 16.67 -2.28
CA ASP A 159 -13.03 17.01 -1.55
C ASP A 159 -12.27 18.19 -2.18
N LEU A 160 -12.54 18.48 -3.46
CA LEU A 160 -11.96 19.63 -4.18
C LEU A 160 -12.77 20.88 -3.92
N LYS A 161 -12.18 21.87 -3.26
CA LYS A 161 -12.80 23.16 -2.92
C LYS A 161 -11.91 24.30 -3.41
N GLY A 162 -12.23 24.83 -4.59
CA GLY A 162 -11.38 25.84 -5.23
C GLY A 162 -9.98 25.26 -5.48
N ASN A 163 -8.95 25.90 -4.93
CA ASN A 163 -7.56 25.46 -5.07
C ASN A 163 -7.06 24.61 -3.89
N THR A 164 -7.95 24.01 -3.12
CA THR A 164 -7.61 23.23 -1.92
C THR A 164 -8.29 21.87 -1.96
N LEU A 165 -7.55 20.81 -1.60
CA LEU A 165 -8.09 19.48 -1.30
C LEU A 165 -8.30 19.35 0.20
N SER A 166 -9.52 19.01 0.62
CA SER A 166 -9.87 18.76 2.01
C SER A 166 -10.49 17.37 2.13
N TYR A 167 -9.70 16.38 2.55
CA TYR A 167 -10.10 14.97 2.56
C TYR A 167 -9.66 14.26 3.85
N ARG A 168 -10.24 13.10 4.13
CA ARG A 168 -9.80 12.20 5.20
C ARG A 168 -8.88 11.12 4.65
N ARG A 169 -7.74 10.92 5.31
CA ARG A 169 -6.80 9.84 4.93
C ARG A 169 -7.47 8.50 5.06
N TYR A 170 -7.41 7.71 4.01
CA TYR A 170 -8.03 6.39 3.94
C TYR A 170 -7.54 5.44 5.05
N LYS A 171 -6.22 5.43 5.33
CA LYS A 171 -5.62 4.52 6.30
C LYS A 171 -5.83 4.91 7.75
N THR A 172 -5.88 6.20 8.08
CA THR A 172 -5.82 6.69 9.46
C THR A 172 -7.02 7.55 9.86
N GLY A 173 -7.90 7.90 8.92
CA GLY A 173 -9.05 8.77 9.15
C GLY A 173 -8.71 10.24 9.46
N GLY A 174 -7.42 10.58 9.55
CA GLY A 174 -6.99 11.95 9.86
C GLY A 174 -7.35 12.94 8.75
N GLN A 175 -7.81 14.14 9.13
CA GLN A 175 -8.12 15.22 8.20
C GLN A 175 -6.84 15.74 7.54
N MET A 176 -6.87 15.93 6.23
CA MET A 176 -5.81 16.53 5.43
C MET A 176 -6.35 17.73 4.65
N ILE A 177 -5.59 18.82 4.68
CA ILE A 177 -5.84 20.00 3.88
C ILE A 177 -4.56 20.26 3.09
N VAL A 178 -4.68 20.31 1.76
CA VAL A 178 -3.56 20.44 0.83
C VAL A 178 -3.89 21.53 -0.18
N ASP A 179 -3.11 22.61 -0.18
CA ASP A 179 -3.16 23.62 -1.25
C ASP A 179 -2.60 23.01 -2.53
N ILE A 180 -3.31 23.21 -3.62
CA ILE A 180 -3.01 22.61 -4.90
C ILE A 180 -2.12 23.55 -5.71
N PRO A 181 -0.88 23.17 -6.06
CA PRO A 181 -0.06 23.93 -6.99
C PRO A 181 -0.75 24.14 -8.34
N ILE A 182 -0.47 25.25 -9.02
CA ILE A 182 -1.07 25.57 -10.33
C ILE A 182 -0.84 24.46 -11.35
N THR A 183 0.33 23.85 -11.35
CA THR A 183 0.69 22.72 -12.22
C THR A 183 -0.14 21.48 -11.93
N ALA A 184 -0.38 21.16 -10.66
CA ALA A 184 -1.25 20.06 -10.26
C ALA A 184 -2.71 20.35 -10.60
N MET A 185 -3.19 21.59 -10.44
CA MET A 185 -4.55 21.97 -10.83
C MET A 185 -4.79 21.77 -12.32
N LYS A 186 -3.83 22.12 -13.19
CA LYS A 186 -3.92 21.85 -14.63
C LYS A 186 -4.07 20.36 -14.93
N LEU A 187 -3.36 19.50 -14.19
CA LEU A 187 -3.50 18.04 -14.33
C LEU A 187 -4.86 17.57 -13.84
N ILE A 188 -5.33 18.05 -12.69
CA ILE A 188 -6.65 17.71 -12.15
C ILE A 188 -7.73 18.05 -13.17
N ASN A 189 -7.78 19.29 -13.66
CA ASN A 189 -8.78 19.76 -14.62
C ASN A 189 -8.79 18.94 -15.92
N LYS A 190 -7.61 18.46 -16.35
CA LYS A 190 -7.49 17.67 -17.60
C LYS A 190 -7.85 16.20 -17.42
N TYR A 191 -7.59 15.61 -16.25
CA TYR A 191 -7.67 14.17 -16.02
C TYR A 191 -8.70 13.77 -14.97
N GLN A 192 -9.48 14.73 -14.44
CA GLN A 192 -10.58 14.43 -13.53
C GLN A 192 -11.64 13.53 -14.20
N ASN A 193 -12.40 12.87 -13.35
CA ASN A 193 -13.45 11.96 -13.79
C ASN A 193 -14.64 12.75 -14.37
N THR A 194 -14.93 12.53 -15.63
CA THR A 194 -16.05 13.15 -16.34
C THR A 194 -17.38 12.44 -16.13
N ASN A 195 -17.38 11.18 -15.64
CA ASN A 195 -18.60 10.48 -15.30
C ASN A 195 -19.27 11.13 -14.07
N GLN A 196 -20.45 11.71 -14.27
CA GLN A 196 -21.19 12.40 -13.20
C GLN A 196 -21.69 11.46 -12.11
N ASP A 197 -21.99 10.21 -12.43
CA ASP A 197 -22.48 9.21 -11.49
C ASP A 197 -21.39 8.67 -10.56
N SER A 198 -20.12 8.84 -10.92
CA SER A 198 -19.02 8.43 -10.06
C SER A 198 -18.70 9.53 -9.03
N PRO A 199 -18.64 9.21 -7.73
CA PRO A 199 -18.28 10.16 -6.69
C PRO A 199 -16.80 10.55 -6.72
N TYR A 200 -15.94 9.74 -7.36
CA TYR A 200 -14.49 9.91 -7.33
C TYR A 200 -13.98 11.02 -8.24
N LEU A 201 -12.99 11.77 -7.74
CA LEU A 201 -12.35 12.86 -8.48
C LEU A 201 -11.59 12.36 -9.71
N PHE A 202 -10.99 11.17 -9.62
CA PHE A 202 -10.25 10.56 -10.73
C PHE A 202 -10.87 9.22 -11.16
N PRO A 203 -10.78 8.86 -12.46
CA PRO A 203 -11.31 7.60 -12.99
C PRO A 203 -10.37 6.42 -12.68
N ILE A 204 -10.00 6.25 -11.41
CA ILE A 204 -9.17 5.15 -10.93
C ILE A 204 -10.05 4.00 -10.44
N LEU A 205 -11.14 4.36 -9.76
CA LEU A 205 -12.18 3.45 -9.27
C LEU A 205 -13.50 3.75 -9.99
N SER A 206 -14.31 2.71 -10.20
CA SER A 206 -15.58 2.83 -10.95
C SER A 206 -16.62 3.72 -10.26
N GLY A 207 -16.66 3.69 -8.93
CA GLY A 207 -17.68 4.37 -8.12
C GLY A 207 -18.96 3.55 -7.91
N THR A 208 -19.03 2.33 -8.47
CA THR A 208 -20.21 1.45 -8.37
C THR A 208 -20.04 0.35 -7.33
N LYS A 209 -18.81 0.05 -6.92
CA LYS A 209 -18.48 -1.02 -5.97
C LYS A 209 -18.39 -0.52 -4.54
N THR A 210 -18.67 -1.41 -3.60
CA THR A 210 -18.59 -1.14 -2.17
C THR A 210 -17.93 -2.31 -1.43
N GLY A 211 -17.56 -2.13 -0.17
CA GLY A 211 -17.08 -3.20 0.68
C GLY A 211 -15.83 -3.91 0.13
N GLU A 212 -15.85 -5.24 0.14
CA GLU A 212 -14.73 -6.08 -0.31
C GLU A 212 -14.48 -5.97 -1.82
N ASP A 213 -15.54 -5.75 -2.62
CA ASP A 213 -15.40 -5.56 -4.08
C ASP A 213 -14.67 -4.25 -4.42
N LEU A 214 -14.94 -3.18 -3.67
CA LEU A 214 -14.21 -1.92 -3.81
C LEU A 214 -12.73 -2.09 -3.40
N TYR A 215 -12.48 -2.82 -2.32
CA TYR A 215 -11.12 -3.14 -1.91
C TYR A 215 -10.37 -3.94 -2.99
N THR A 216 -11.03 -4.92 -3.59
CA THR A 216 -10.46 -5.74 -4.68
C THR A 216 -10.16 -4.90 -5.92
N GLU A 217 -11.07 -4.01 -6.30
CA GLU A 217 -10.87 -3.07 -7.40
C GLU A 217 -9.66 -2.16 -7.15
N TYR A 218 -9.56 -1.60 -5.96
CA TYR A 218 -8.40 -0.80 -5.56
C TYR A 218 -7.09 -1.60 -5.63
N GLN A 219 -7.08 -2.86 -5.17
CA GLN A 219 -5.88 -3.71 -5.24
C GLN A 219 -5.45 -3.97 -6.69
N GLN A 220 -6.40 -4.13 -7.61
CA GLN A 220 -6.12 -4.26 -9.04
C GLN A 220 -5.54 -2.95 -9.62
N ALA A 221 -6.16 -1.81 -9.28
CA ALA A 221 -5.67 -0.49 -9.68
C ALA A 221 -4.25 -0.24 -9.19
N LEU A 222 -3.94 -0.60 -7.94
CA LEU A 222 -2.60 -0.48 -7.36
C LEU A 222 -1.56 -1.36 -8.06
N ARG A 223 -1.92 -2.61 -8.40
CA ARG A 223 -1.03 -3.50 -9.17
C ARG A 223 -0.74 -2.93 -10.55
N THR A 224 -1.77 -2.46 -11.25
CA THR A 224 -1.64 -1.81 -12.56
C THR A 224 -0.77 -0.56 -12.47
N MET A 225 -0.99 0.29 -11.46
CA MET A 225 -0.18 1.48 -11.23
C MET A 225 1.31 1.13 -11.03
N ASN A 226 1.61 0.15 -10.18
CA ASN A 226 3.00 -0.25 -9.92
C ASN A 226 3.66 -0.92 -11.14
N TYR A 227 2.92 -1.74 -11.89
CA TYR A 227 3.39 -2.32 -13.13
C TYR A 227 3.75 -1.24 -14.16
N ASN A 228 2.85 -0.27 -14.36
CA ASN A 228 3.05 0.82 -15.30
C ASN A 228 4.15 1.78 -14.85
N LEU A 229 4.33 2.01 -13.54
CA LEU A 229 5.47 2.77 -13.02
C LEU A 229 6.81 2.10 -13.37
N GLY A 230 6.90 0.79 -13.25
CA GLY A 230 8.09 0.04 -13.69
C GLY A 230 8.37 0.18 -15.19
N ARG A 231 7.33 0.12 -16.03
CA ARG A 231 7.44 0.34 -17.50
C ARG A 231 7.85 1.77 -17.81
N LEU A 232 7.27 2.74 -17.13
CA LEU A 232 7.58 4.16 -17.30
C LEU A 232 9.04 4.44 -16.89
N ALA A 233 9.47 3.95 -15.72
CA ALA A 233 10.84 4.08 -15.25
C ALA A 233 11.86 3.56 -16.28
N LYS A 234 11.62 2.36 -16.82
CA LYS A 234 12.44 1.79 -17.88
C LYS A 234 12.50 2.67 -19.13
N LYS A 235 11.36 3.23 -19.58
CA LYS A 235 11.31 4.15 -20.73
C LYS A 235 12.04 5.47 -20.48
N CYS A 236 12.06 5.94 -19.23
CA CYS A 236 12.72 7.18 -18.84
C CYS A 236 14.20 6.98 -18.43
N GLY A 237 14.75 5.77 -18.56
CA GLY A 237 16.13 5.48 -18.17
C GLY A 237 16.38 5.59 -16.65
N VAL A 238 15.36 5.37 -15.83
CA VAL A 238 15.48 5.33 -14.37
C VAL A 238 15.81 3.91 -13.95
N ALA A 239 17.00 3.71 -13.36
CA ALA A 239 17.49 2.39 -12.94
C ALA A 239 16.87 1.90 -11.63
N THR A 240 16.49 2.83 -10.75
CA THR A 240 15.90 2.54 -9.45
C THR A 240 14.52 1.91 -9.61
N LYS A 241 14.21 0.88 -8.81
CA LYS A 241 12.87 0.25 -8.81
C LYS A 241 11.82 1.23 -8.30
N VAL A 242 10.90 1.62 -9.16
CA VAL A 242 9.84 2.59 -8.85
C VAL A 242 8.53 1.88 -8.51
N SER A 243 7.85 2.40 -7.48
CA SER A 243 6.51 2.01 -7.08
C SER A 243 5.71 3.24 -6.65
N SER A 244 4.40 3.10 -6.47
CA SER A 244 3.54 4.17 -5.95
C SER A 244 4.01 4.72 -4.59
N TYR A 245 4.74 3.92 -3.82
CA TYR A 245 5.31 4.35 -2.55
C TYR A 245 6.61 5.16 -2.71
N THR A 246 7.30 4.99 -3.83
CA THR A 246 8.55 5.70 -4.17
C THR A 246 8.31 7.21 -4.26
N THR A 247 7.24 7.67 -4.90
CA THR A 247 6.91 9.10 -5.02
C THR A 247 6.76 9.77 -3.66
N ARG A 248 6.14 9.07 -2.71
CA ARG A 248 5.98 9.56 -1.33
C ARG A 248 7.32 9.63 -0.59
N HIS A 249 8.18 8.61 -0.72
CA HIS A 249 9.51 8.63 -0.10
C HIS A 249 10.37 9.74 -0.69
N THR A 250 10.33 9.93 -2.00
CA THR A 250 11.06 10.98 -2.69
C THR A 250 10.60 12.37 -2.19
N TRP A 251 9.29 12.60 -2.10
CA TRP A 251 8.78 13.86 -1.57
C TRP A 251 9.19 14.12 -0.11
N ALA A 252 9.22 13.08 0.72
CA ALA A 252 9.57 13.18 2.13
C ALA A 252 11.07 13.34 2.40
N THR A 253 11.92 13.19 1.38
CA THR A 253 13.37 13.33 1.52
C THR A 253 13.76 14.81 1.38
N PRO A 254 14.48 15.42 2.36
CA PRO A 254 14.79 16.86 2.37
C PRO A 254 15.46 17.41 1.11
N VAL A 255 16.26 16.58 0.43
CA VAL A 255 17.01 16.97 -0.79
C VAL A 255 16.08 17.27 -1.96
N SER A 256 14.98 16.54 -2.13
CA SER A 256 14.02 16.81 -3.22
C SER A 256 13.16 18.05 -2.95
N TYR A 257 12.98 18.41 -1.69
CA TYR A 257 12.13 19.54 -1.29
C TYR A 257 12.79 20.91 -1.61
N THR A 258 14.11 21.01 -1.45
CA THR A 258 14.85 22.26 -1.69
C THR A 258 15.08 22.55 -3.18
N HIS A 259 15.37 21.53 -3.99
CA HIS A 259 15.70 21.73 -5.41
C HIS A 259 14.47 21.90 -6.33
N LEU A 260 13.33 21.27 -6.03
CA LEU A 260 12.14 21.43 -6.87
C LEU A 260 11.38 22.73 -6.61
N ARG A 261 11.47 23.31 -5.41
CA ARG A 261 10.95 24.65 -5.14
C ARG A 261 11.72 25.77 -5.83
N ALA A 262 13.01 25.59 -6.08
CA ALA A 262 13.82 26.60 -6.77
C ALA A 262 13.41 26.81 -8.24
N HIS A 263 12.68 25.87 -8.85
CA HIS A 263 12.13 25.99 -10.20
C HIS A 263 10.67 26.49 -10.24
N GLU A 264 10.05 26.76 -9.10
CA GLU A 264 8.67 27.29 -9.01
C GLU A 264 8.60 28.80 -8.76
N THR A 265 9.72 29.51 -8.66
CA THR A 265 9.73 30.98 -8.64
C THR A 265 9.62 31.48 -10.09
N PRO A 266 8.49 32.08 -10.49
CA PRO A 266 8.44 32.84 -11.73
C PRO A 266 9.23 34.11 -11.54
N GLU A 267 10.10 34.44 -12.47
CA GLU A 267 10.55 35.81 -12.70
C GLU A 267 9.36 36.69 -13.11
#